data_fc481cac14d8127df8cafd80c973a757
#
_entry.id   fc481cac14d8127df8cafd80c973a757
#
_cell.length_a   1.000
_cell.length_b   1.000
_cell.length_c   1.000
_cell.angle_alpha   90.00
_cell.angle_beta   90.00
_cell.angle_gamma   90.00
#
_symmetry.space_group_name_H-M   'P 1'
#
loop_
_entity.id
_entity.type
_entity.pdbx_description
1 polymer ?
#
loop_
_entity_poly.entity_id
_entity_poly.type
_entity_poly.pdbx_seq_one_letter_code
_entity_poly.pdbx_strand_id
1 'polypeptide(L)'
;MRALAAAWEDGVRFFDTARSYGYGESEALLGEFLEGRRDRAVIATKFGILAANQAGWKRVAKAVARKVLAIAPGARSVLQKGAASQFTPGQFTVPVLQQSIEQSLRKLRTDCVDLLFLHAAPSSVLDQDDLLEAMGRLVEAGKVKLVGLSAEPDVVELAVGRQTKPLRAMQLPCNVFELSAANLAKRSANDYVWVANHPYGGVARVQRCREILRAMAGNREWDATLREKLGAVENGVFADIVLNVILRDSGIHVVVPAMMRVEHIRANVEAVANSRFDAREIAQIRQVLESASEPREGDGRGGG
;
A
#
# COMPACT_ATOMS: atom_id res chain seq x y z
N MET A 1 -0.22 -17.88 6.49
CA MET A 1 0.57 -18.87 5.74
C MET A 1 0.01 -19.17 4.35
N ARG A 2 -1.23 -19.66 4.18
CA ARG A 2 -1.77 -20.05 2.83
C ARG A 2 -1.72 -18.92 1.79
N ALA A 3 -2.06 -17.69 2.15
CA ALA A 3 -1.98 -16.54 1.23
C ALA A 3 -0.53 -16.18 0.87
N LEU A 4 0.41 -16.25 1.82
CA LEU A 4 1.83 -16.01 1.56
C LEU A 4 2.42 -17.07 0.62
N ALA A 5 2.05 -18.35 0.83
CA ALA A 5 2.48 -19.43 -0.05
C ALA A 5 1.97 -19.23 -1.49
N ALA A 6 0.68 -18.94 -1.67
CA ALA A 6 0.12 -18.69 -2.99
C ALA A 6 0.77 -17.47 -3.67
N ALA A 7 0.97 -16.36 -2.94
CA ALA A 7 1.67 -15.19 -3.48
C ALA A 7 3.09 -15.53 -3.95
N TRP A 8 3.83 -16.33 -3.15
CA TRP A 8 5.17 -16.77 -3.50
C TRP A 8 5.21 -17.68 -4.73
N GLU A 9 4.31 -18.64 -4.80
CA GLU A 9 4.16 -19.58 -5.93
C GLU A 9 3.82 -18.83 -7.22
N ASP A 10 2.95 -17.83 -7.13
CA ASP A 10 2.55 -16.99 -8.26
C ASP A 10 3.60 -15.85 -8.57
N GLY A 11 4.79 -15.89 -7.96
CA GLY A 11 5.90 -14.99 -8.33
C GLY A 11 5.97 -13.67 -7.55
N VAL A 12 5.12 -13.41 -6.57
CA VAL A 12 5.23 -12.21 -5.72
C VAL A 12 6.49 -12.31 -4.85
N ARG A 13 7.29 -11.24 -4.87
CA ARG A 13 8.56 -11.15 -4.12
C ARG A 13 8.65 -9.91 -3.22
N PHE A 14 7.80 -8.92 -3.42
CA PHE A 14 7.72 -7.73 -2.58
C PHE A 14 6.64 -7.93 -1.50
N PHE A 15 7.06 -7.84 -0.23
CA PHE A 15 6.20 -8.02 0.93
C PHE A 15 6.21 -6.74 1.78
N ASP A 16 5.06 -6.06 1.84
CA ASP A 16 4.85 -4.87 2.64
C ASP A 16 4.22 -5.23 3.98
N THR A 17 4.90 -4.91 5.06
CA THR A 17 4.44 -5.14 6.43
C THR A 17 4.64 -3.91 7.31
N ALA A 18 4.27 -3.99 8.55
CA ALA A 18 4.55 -3.00 9.58
C ALA A 18 4.43 -3.62 10.96
N ARG A 19 5.06 -2.99 11.95
CA ARG A 19 4.98 -3.41 13.36
C ARG A 19 3.55 -3.43 13.92
N SER A 20 2.67 -2.58 13.40
CA SER A 20 1.26 -2.50 13.79
C SER A 20 0.37 -3.51 13.08
N TYR A 21 0.78 -4.07 11.94
CA TYR A 21 -0.07 -4.95 11.13
C TYR A 21 -0.33 -6.29 11.82
N GLY A 22 -1.51 -6.83 11.58
CA GLY A 22 -1.92 -8.10 12.19
C GLY A 22 -1.85 -8.08 13.73
N TYR A 23 -2.05 -6.90 14.33
CA TYR A 23 -1.90 -6.68 15.77
C TYR A 23 -0.49 -6.97 16.31
N GLY A 24 0.52 -6.70 15.49
CA GLY A 24 1.93 -6.92 15.82
C GLY A 24 2.48 -8.29 15.47
N GLU A 25 1.68 -9.16 14.84
CA GLU A 25 2.08 -10.53 14.48
C GLU A 25 2.52 -10.66 13.01
N SER A 26 2.26 -9.66 12.16
CA SER A 26 2.51 -9.74 10.71
C SER A 26 3.99 -9.97 10.39
N GLU A 27 4.90 -9.26 11.06
CA GLU A 27 6.34 -9.42 10.86
C GLU A 27 6.83 -10.82 11.25
N ALA A 28 6.36 -11.36 12.39
CA ALA A 28 6.76 -12.69 12.84
C ALA A 28 6.27 -13.79 11.89
N LEU A 29 5.03 -13.66 11.40
CA LEU A 29 4.47 -14.58 10.40
C LEU A 29 5.23 -14.52 9.08
N LEU A 30 5.62 -13.34 8.65
CA LEU A 30 6.40 -13.16 7.43
C LEU A 30 7.82 -13.71 7.59
N GLY A 31 8.47 -13.45 8.74
CA GLY A 31 9.79 -13.99 9.05
C GLY A 31 9.83 -15.51 9.06
N GLU A 32 8.83 -16.16 9.67
CA GLU A 32 8.67 -17.62 9.63
C GLU A 32 8.50 -18.13 8.19
N PHE A 33 7.69 -17.45 7.39
CA PHE A 33 7.45 -17.83 6.00
C PHE A 33 8.69 -17.69 5.13
N LEU A 34 9.50 -16.65 5.35
CA LEU A 34 10.68 -16.35 4.53
C LEU A 34 11.95 -17.10 4.98
N GLU A 35 11.88 -17.94 5.98
CA GLU A 35 13.01 -18.79 6.37
C GLU A 35 13.48 -19.66 5.18
N GLY A 36 14.77 -19.56 4.83
CA GLY A 36 15.34 -20.17 3.62
C GLY A 36 14.93 -19.53 2.29
N ARG A 37 14.24 -18.38 2.30
CA ARG A 37 13.77 -17.67 1.11
C ARG A 37 14.13 -16.18 1.10
N ARG A 38 14.75 -15.68 2.18
CA ARG A 38 14.99 -14.26 2.43
C ARG A 38 15.73 -13.55 1.31
N ASP A 39 16.72 -14.19 0.72
CA ASP A 39 17.58 -13.69 -0.37
C ASP A 39 16.82 -13.42 -1.67
N ARG A 40 15.64 -14.04 -1.84
CA ARG A 40 14.76 -13.87 -3.00
C ARG A 40 13.53 -13.01 -2.73
N ALA A 41 13.46 -12.35 -1.56
CA ALA A 41 12.36 -11.50 -1.17
C ALA A 41 12.80 -10.06 -0.94
N VAL A 42 11.94 -9.10 -1.25
CA VAL A 42 12.05 -7.70 -0.87
C VAL A 42 11.08 -7.44 0.27
N ILE A 43 11.59 -7.03 1.42
CA ILE A 43 10.81 -6.75 2.61
C ILE A 43 10.76 -5.25 2.84
N ALA A 44 9.56 -4.69 2.86
CA ALA A 44 9.28 -3.35 3.34
C ALA A 44 8.62 -3.43 4.72
N THR A 45 9.17 -2.71 5.70
CA THR A 45 8.52 -2.53 7.00
C THR A 45 8.46 -1.05 7.38
N LYS A 46 7.76 -0.73 8.48
CA LYS A 46 7.47 0.65 8.83
C LYS A 46 7.59 0.87 10.34
N PHE A 47 7.96 2.10 10.75
CA PHE A 47 7.97 2.52 12.15
C PHE A 47 7.21 3.84 12.35
N GLY A 48 6.90 4.19 13.61
CA GLY A 48 6.15 5.39 13.99
C GLY A 48 4.74 5.08 14.50
N ILE A 49 4.12 3.97 14.08
CA ILE A 49 2.87 3.49 14.67
C ILE A 49 3.18 2.23 15.47
N LEU A 50 2.96 2.30 16.79
CA LEU A 50 3.17 1.18 17.68
C LEU A 50 1.85 0.44 17.92
N ALA A 51 1.89 -0.91 17.89
CA ALA A 51 0.80 -1.71 18.39
C ALA A 51 0.71 -1.53 19.92
N ALA A 52 -0.48 -1.30 20.45
CA ALA A 52 -0.68 -1.20 21.90
C ALA A 52 -0.20 -2.47 22.59
N ASN A 53 0.52 -2.30 23.70
CA ASN A 53 1.06 -3.40 24.50
C ASN A 53 -0.10 -4.24 25.05
N GLN A 54 -0.34 -5.42 24.48
CA GLN A 54 -1.46 -6.25 24.87
C GLN A 54 -1.03 -7.24 25.96
N ALA A 55 -1.48 -7.00 27.18
CA ALA A 55 -1.45 -8.03 28.21
C ALA A 55 -2.14 -9.32 27.70
N GLY A 56 -1.60 -10.49 28.06
CA GLY A 56 -1.98 -11.80 27.48
C GLY A 56 -3.49 -12.11 27.44
N TRP A 57 -4.29 -11.55 28.37
CA TRP A 57 -5.75 -11.71 28.40
C TRP A 57 -6.48 -11.08 27.19
N LYS A 58 -5.91 -10.02 26.57
CA LYS A 58 -6.48 -9.40 25.36
C LYS A 58 -6.39 -10.31 24.13
N ARG A 59 -5.42 -11.23 24.07
CA ARG A 59 -5.34 -12.26 23.03
C ARG A 59 -6.51 -13.25 23.10
N VAL A 60 -6.88 -13.65 24.30
CA VAL A 60 -8.01 -14.58 24.54
C VAL A 60 -9.33 -13.87 24.18
N ALA A 61 -9.51 -12.62 24.61
CA ALA A 61 -10.70 -11.83 24.28
C ALA A 61 -10.86 -11.63 22.75
N LYS A 62 -9.76 -11.46 21.99
CA LYS A 62 -9.79 -11.38 20.52
C LYS A 62 -10.15 -12.70 19.82
N ALA A 63 -9.70 -13.82 20.35
CA ALA A 63 -10.08 -15.13 19.80
C ALA A 63 -11.59 -15.37 19.97
N VAL A 64 -12.15 -14.94 21.10
CA VAL A 64 -13.60 -14.97 21.37
C VAL A 64 -14.35 -13.99 20.45
N ALA A 65 -13.87 -12.75 20.31
CA ALA A 65 -14.47 -11.75 19.44
C ALA A 65 -14.50 -12.19 17.95
N ARG A 66 -13.47 -12.88 17.46
CA ARG A 66 -13.48 -13.48 16.12
C ARG A 66 -14.56 -14.55 15.95
N LYS A 67 -14.81 -15.36 16.96
CA LYS A 67 -15.90 -16.36 16.94
C LYS A 67 -17.26 -15.67 16.95
N VAL A 68 -17.43 -14.61 17.73
CA VAL A 68 -18.67 -13.81 17.77
C VAL A 68 -18.93 -13.09 16.44
N LEU A 69 -17.92 -12.54 15.79
CA LEU A 69 -18.02 -11.92 14.47
C LEU A 69 -18.39 -12.90 13.34
N ALA A 70 -18.02 -14.15 13.46
CA ALA A 70 -18.43 -15.19 12.52
C ALA A 70 -19.94 -15.49 12.62
N ILE A 71 -20.57 -15.20 13.78
CA ILE A 71 -21.98 -15.47 14.08
C ILE A 71 -22.84 -14.22 13.90
N ALA A 72 -22.30 -13.00 14.08
CA ALA A 72 -23.02 -11.73 14.02
C ALA A 72 -22.28 -10.68 13.15
N PRO A 73 -22.51 -10.64 11.83
CA PRO A 73 -21.79 -9.73 10.91
C PRO A 73 -21.99 -8.23 11.19
N GLY A 74 -23.09 -7.84 11.85
CA GLY A 74 -23.39 -6.44 12.19
C GLY A 74 -22.51 -5.82 13.28
N ALA A 75 -21.74 -6.62 14.03
CA ALA A 75 -20.85 -6.12 15.08
C ALA A 75 -19.50 -5.58 14.55
N ARG A 76 -19.27 -5.61 13.23
CA ARG A 76 -18.01 -5.18 12.61
C ARG A 76 -17.68 -3.71 12.82
N SER A 77 -18.66 -2.81 12.74
CA SER A 77 -18.43 -1.35 12.87
C SER A 77 -18.04 -0.93 14.28
N VAL A 78 -18.58 -1.59 15.29
CA VAL A 78 -18.26 -1.33 16.71
C VAL A 78 -16.85 -1.83 17.04
N LEU A 79 -16.47 -2.98 16.49
CA LEU A 79 -15.13 -3.55 16.68
C LEU A 79 -14.04 -2.82 15.88
N GLN A 80 -14.35 -2.22 14.73
CA GLN A 80 -13.40 -1.39 13.98
C GLN A 80 -13.07 -0.09 14.74
N LYS A 81 -14.04 0.57 15.36
CA LYS A 81 -13.79 1.75 16.20
C LYS A 81 -12.94 1.42 17.45
N GLY A 82 -13.14 0.25 18.05
CA GLY A 82 -12.31 -0.24 19.15
C GLY A 82 -10.90 -0.67 18.73
N ALA A 83 -10.70 -1.04 17.47
CA ALA A 83 -9.38 -1.43 16.96
C ALA A 83 -8.46 -0.21 16.71
N ALA A 84 -9.02 0.94 16.30
CA ALA A 84 -8.26 2.17 16.09
C ALA A 84 -7.60 2.68 17.37
N SER A 85 -8.23 2.50 18.54
CA SER A 85 -7.69 2.88 19.86
C SER A 85 -6.50 2.01 20.34
N GLN A 86 -6.15 0.98 19.58
CA GLN A 86 -5.07 0.03 19.94
C GLN A 86 -3.71 0.39 19.34
N PHE A 87 -3.62 1.51 18.64
CA PHE A 87 -2.40 1.99 18.03
C PHE A 87 -2.02 3.35 18.62
N THR A 88 -0.74 3.54 18.87
CA THR A 88 -0.18 4.84 19.25
C THR A 88 0.53 5.43 18.03
N PRO A 89 -0.07 6.42 17.36
CA PRO A 89 0.55 7.09 16.21
C PRO A 89 1.58 8.12 16.66
N GLY A 90 2.37 8.61 15.69
CA GLY A 90 3.23 9.79 15.89
C GLY A 90 4.50 9.56 16.72
N GLN A 91 4.97 8.33 16.83
CA GLN A 91 6.16 7.97 17.60
C GLN A 91 7.43 8.07 16.73
N PHE A 92 7.76 9.27 16.28
CA PHE A 92 8.90 9.56 15.40
C PHE A 92 10.07 10.15 16.18
N THR A 93 10.77 9.31 16.96
CA THR A 93 11.98 9.70 17.70
C THR A 93 13.10 8.69 17.46
N VAL A 94 14.35 9.13 17.64
CA VAL A 94 15.53 8.25 17.46
C VAL A 94 15.46 6.98 18.33
N PRO A 95 15.12 7.05 19.64
CA PRO A 95 14.99 5.85 20.45
C PRO A 95 13.91 4.88 19.94
N VAL A 96 12.76 5.40 19.48
CA VAL A 96 11.69 4.57 18.90
C VAL A 96 12.13 3.95 17.58
N LEU A 97 12.86 4.67 16.73
CA LEU A 97 13.43 4.13 15.49
C LEU A 97 14.35 2.95 15.80
N GLN A 98 15.33 3.13 16.70
CA GLN A 98 16.29 2.11 17.07
C GLN A 98 15.62 0.86 17.66
N GLN A 99 14.71 1.06 18.61
CA GLN A 99 13.93 -0.05 19.18
C GLN A 99 13.08 -0.76 18.11
N SER A 100 12.49 0.01 17.19
CA SER A 100 11.62 -0.53 16.15
C SER A 100 12.37 -1.42 15.20
N ILE A 101 13.50 -0.95 14.66
CA ILE A 101 14.27 -1.74 13.70
C ILE A 101 14.81 -3.03 14.32
N GLU A 102 15.34 -2.97 15.55
CA GLU A 102 15.83 -4.16 16.24
C GLU A 102 14.73 -5.20 16.47
N GLN A 103 13.52 -4.75 16.80
CA GLN A 103 12.39 -5.66 16.96
C GLN A 103 11.90 -6.23 15.63
N SER A 104 11.88 -5.40 14.57
CA SER A 104 11.50 -5.85 13.22
C SER A 104 12.48 -6.91 12.69
N LEU A 105 13.78 -6.66 12.79
CA LEU A 105 14.81 -7.63 12.39
C LEU A 105 14.67 -8.97 13.10
N ARG A 106 14.47 -8.95 14.45
CA ARG A 106 14.23 -10.18 15.23
C ARG A 106 12.98 -10.93 14.78
N LYS A 107 11.85 -10.22 14.58
CA LYS A 107 10.59 -10.85 14.17
C LYS A 107 10.64 -11.38 12.75
N LEU A 108 11.27 -10.64 11.85
CA LEU A 108 11.47 -11.01 10.46
C LEU A 108 12.55 -12.07 10.26
N ARG A 109 13.31 -12.42 11.34
CA ARG A 109 14.40 -13.41 11.32
C ARG A 109 15.44 -13.10 10.25
N THR A 110 15.88 -11.83 10.19
CA THR A 110 16.83 -11.34 9.20
C THR A 110 17.72 -10.25 9.79
N ASP A 111 18.91 -10.08 9.28
CA ASP A 111 19.85 -9.03 9.69
C ASP A 111 19.62 -7.70 8.93
N CYS A 112 18.86 -7.74 7.83
CA CYS A 112 18.61 -6.57 6.99
C CYS A 112 17.20 -6.61 6.42
N VAL A 113 16.51 -5.44 6.41
CA VAL A 113 15.30 -5.21 5.60
C VAL A 113 15.62 -4.38 4.37
N ASP A 114 14.86 -4.56 3.30
CA ASP A 114 15.13 -3.84 2.06
C ASP A 114 14.64 -2.39 2.14
N LEU A 115 13.43 -2.15 2.70
CA LEU A 115 12.88 -0.82 2.88
C LEU A 115 12.37 -0.61 4.31
N LEU A 116 12.68 0.57 4.88
CA LEU A 116 12.13 1.02 6.14
C LEU A 116 11.43 2.37 5.93
N PHE A 117 10.12 2.42 6.14
CA PHE A 117 9.33 3.64 5.98
C PHE A 117 8.97 4.30 7.32
N LEU A 118 8.96 5.64 7.33
CA LEU A 118 8.18 6.44 8.26
C LEU A 118 6.69 6.18 8.01
N HIS A 119 5.92 5.71 9.01
CA HIS A 119 4.56 5.20 8.84
C HIS A 119 3.49 6.25 9.12
N ALA A 120 2.79 6.73 8.12
CA ALA A 120 1.80 7.81 8.20
C ALA A 120 2.37 9.05 8.91
N ALA A 121 3.56 9.45 8.48
CA ALA A 121 4.30 10.53 9.10
C ALA A 121 3.70 11.89 8.73
N PRO A 122 3.57 12.82 9.68
CA PRO A 122 3.23 14.21 9.40
C PRO A 122 4.41 14.95 8.78
N SER A 123 4.14 16.07 8.11
CA SER A 123 5.18 16.91 7.46
C SER A 123 6.27 17.39 8.42
N SER A 124 5.95 17.59 9.70
CA SER A 124 6.91 18.00 10.73
C SER A 124 8.07 17.03 10.96
N VAL A 125 7.93 15.77 10.52
CA VAL A 125 9.02 14.79 10.59
C VAL A 125 10.15 15.13 9.61
N LEU A 126 9.84 15.85 8.53
CA LEU A 126 10.82 16.28 7.53
C LEU A 126 11.78 17.37 8.05
N ASP A 127 11.47 17.97 9.20
CA ASP A 127 12.29 19.00 9.88
C ASP A 127 13.07 18.40 11.07
N GLN A 128 13.07 17.07 11.25
CA GLN A 128 13.78 16.37 12.32
C GLN A 128 15.12 15.80 11.82
N ASP A 129 16.14 16.65 11.73
CA ASP A 129 17.46 16.29 11.20
C ASP A 129 18.08 15.09 11.94
N ASP A 130 17.97 15.05 13.28
CA ASP A 130 18.50 13.97 14.10
C ASP A 130 17.88 12.61 13.78
N LEU A 131 16.59 12.58 13.49
CA LEU A 131 15.88 11.37 13.07
C LEU A 131 16.28 10.95 11.65
N LEU A 132 16.33 11.89 10.73
CA LEU A 132 16.73 11.63 9.35
C LEU A 132 18.17 11.10 9.26
N GLU A 133 19.10 11.74 10.01
CA GLU A 133 20.47 11.24 10.13
C GLU A 133 20.54 9.83 10.75
N ALA A 134 19.72 9.57 11.80
CA ALA A 134 19.68 8.25 12.41
C ALA A 134 19.16 7.20 11.42
N MET A 135 18.22 7.54 10.54
CA MET A 135 17.78 6.66 9.44
C MET A 135 18.92 6.40 8.43
N GLY A 136 19.70 7.43 8.10
CA GLY A 136 20.89 7.28 7.25
C GLY A 136 21.91 6.32 7.85
N ARG A 137 22.18 6.43 9.15
CA ARG A 137 23.11 5.52 9.87
C ARG A 137 22.64 4.05 9.83
N LEU A 138 21.34 3.78 9.75
CA LEU A 138 20.84 2.39 9.57
C LEU A 138 21.20 1.81 8.20
N VAL A 139 21.25 2.65 7.18
CA VAL A 139 21.70 2.25 5.83
C VAL A 139 23.19 1.99 5.83
N GLU A 140 23.99 2.88 6.41
CA GLU A 140 25.44 2.71 6.55
C GLU A 140 25.82 1.46 7.33
N ALA A 141 25.04 1.15 8.39
CA ALA A 141 25.21 -0.06 9.18
C ALA A 141 24.72 -1.35 8.49
N GLY A 142 24.14 -1.27 7.29
CA GLY A 142 23.63 -2.40 6.53
C GLY A 142 22.35 -3.05 7.10
N LYS A 143 21.70 -2.44 8.10
CA LYS A 143 20.45 -2.95 8.68
C LYS A 143 19.23 -2.68 7.79
N VAL A 144 19.32 -1.68 6.92
CA VAL A 144 18.29 -1.26 5.98
C VAL A 144 18.96 -0.95 4.65
N LYS A 145 18.41 -1.39 3.51
CA LYS A 145 18.96 -1.01 2.20
C LYS A 145 18.53 0.39 1.78
N LEU A 146 17.24 0.73 1.94
CA LEU A 146 16.70 2.03 1.62
C LEU A 146 15.76 2.50 2.74
N VAL A 147 15.82 3.77 3.07
CA VAL A 147 14.84 4.42 3.95
C VAL A 147 13.88 5.28 3.15
N GLY A 148 12.67 5.44 3.65
CA GLY A 148 11.63 6.13 2.92
C GLY A 148 10.51 6.70 3.78
N LEU A 149 9.54 7.29 3.08
CA LEU A 149 8.36 7.93 3.64
C LEU A 149 7.10 7.22 3.13
N SER A 150 6.24 6.77 4.05
CA SER A 150 4.88 6.30 3.77
C SER A 150 3.91 7.30 4.40
N ALA A 151 3.32 8.17 3.58
CA ALA A 151 2.51 9.29 4.04
C ALA A 151 1.45 9.69 3.01
N GLU A 152 0.65 10.70 3.36
CA GLU A 152 -0.31 11.32 2.45
C GLU A 152 0.40 12.05 1.28
N PRO A 153 -0.26 12.24 0.13
CA PRO A 153 0.36 12.78 -1.06
C PRO A 153 1.04 14.15 -0.88
N ASP A 154 0.45 15.04 -0.10
CA ASP A 154 0.99 16.38 0.19
C ASP A 154 2.32 16.34 0.94
N VAL A 155 2.44 15.44 1.91
CA VAL A 155 3.69 15.24 2.67
C VAL A 155 4.77 14.63 1.80
N VAL A 156 4.42 13.67 0.94
CA VAL A 156 5.36 13.06 0.00
C VAL A 156 5.82 14.09 -1.04
N GLU A 157 4.91 14.91 -1.58
CA GLU A 157 5.26 15.98 -2.52
C GLU A 157 6.22 17.00 -1.91
N LEU A 158 5.99 17.37 -0.64
CA LEU A 158 6.88 18.23 0.11
C LEU A 158 8.29 17.61 0.27
N ALA A 159 8.35 16.32 0.64
CA ALA A 159 9.62 15.61 0.81
C ALA A 159 10.42 15.52 -0.50
N VAL A 160 9.72 15.24 -1.62
CA VAL A 160 10.31 15.20 -2.96
C VAL A 160 10.79 16.59 -3.39
N GLY A 161 9.97 17.62 -3.21
CA GLY A 161 10.32 19.01 -3.57
C GLY A 161 11.54 19.52 -2.81
N ARG A 162 11.69 19.13 -1.54
CA ARG A 162 12.86 19.44 -0.69
C ARG A 162 14.07 18.54 -0.95
N GLN A 163 13.91 17.45 -1.72
CA GLN A 163 14.92 16.40 -1.88
C GLN A 163 15.44 15.88 -0.53
N THR A 164 14.52 15.65 0.41
CA THR A 164 14.82 15.32 1.80
C THR A 164 15.68 14.08 1.92
N LYS A 165 16.95 14.25 2.30
CA LYS A 165 17.86 13.13 2.56
C LYS A 165 17.59 12.55 3.96
N PRO A 166 17.80 11.26 4.19
CA PRO A 166 18.31 10.24 3.24
C PRO A 166 17.20 9.49 2.49
N LEU A 167 15.96 10.02 2.45
CA LEU A 167 14.80 9.33 1.89
C LEU A 167 15.00 9.00 0.40
N ARG A 168 14.83 7.72 0.04
CA ARG A 168 14.99 7.19 -1.32
C ARG A 168 13.81 6.31 -1.76
N ALA A 169 12.82 6.11 -0.91
CA ALA A 169 11.62 5.38 -1.24
C ALA A 169 10.38 6.16 -0.80
N MET A 170 9.37 6.22 -1.64
CA MET A 170 8.11 6.92 -1.37
C MET A 170 6.95 5.94 -1.49
N GLN A 171 6.12 5.86 -0.45
CA GLN A 171 4.90 5.07 -0.45
C GLN A 171 3.72 5.97 -0.12
N LEU A 172 2.69 5.94 -0.98
CA LEU A 172 1.51 6.77 -0.81
C LEU A 172 0.26 6.14 -1.44
N PRO A 173 -0.95 6.56 -1.02
CA PRO A 173 -2.18 6.11 -1.63
C PRO A 173 -2.22 6.47 -3.13
N CYS A 174 -2.62 5.50 -3.96
CA CYS A 174 -2.84 5.70 -5.37
C CYS A 174 -3.96 4.78 -5.85
N ASN A 175 -5.01 5.33 -6.40
CA ASN A 175 -6.12 4.58 -6.99
C ASN A 175 -6.58 5.24 -8.28
N VAL A 176 -7.46 4.59 -9.02
CA VAL A 176 -7.88 5.04 -10.37
C VAL A 176 -8.57 6.41 -10.41
N PHE A 177 -9.06 6.93 -9.28
CA PHE A 177 -9.64 8.27 -9.14
C PHE A 177 -8.67 9.29 -8.55
N GLU A 178 -7.51 8.85 -8.08
CA GLU A 178 -6.53 9.69 -7.41
C GLU A 178 -5.12 9.25 -7.83
N LEU A 179 -4.69 9.74 -8.99
CA LEU A 179 -3.43 9.39 -9.62
C LEU A 179 -2.30 10.40 -9.32
N SER A 180 -2.45 11.24 -8.29
CA SER A 180 -1.41 12.20 -7.88
C SER A 180 -0.06 11.53 -7.63
N ALA A 181 -0.07 10.35 -7.00
CA ALA A 181 1.10 9.52 -6.79
C ALA A 181 1.79 9.13 -8.11
N ALA A 182 1.00 8.65 -9.07
CA ALA A 182 1.50 8.26 -10.38
C ALA A 182 2.09 9.47 -11.15
N ASN A 183 1.43 10.61 -11.08
CA ASN A 183 1.90 11.84 -11.71
C ASN A 183 3.18 12.38 -11.07
N LEU A 184 3.31 12.30 -9.74
CA LEU A 184 4.51 12.69 -9.01
C LEU A 184 5.66 11.72 -9.32
N ALA A 185 5.40 10.43 -9.30
CA ALA A 185 6.37 9.39 -9.63
C ALA A 185 6.91 9.53 -11.06
N LYS A 186 6.06 9.84 -12.04
CA LYS A 186 6.47 10.05 -13.43
C LYS A 186 7.50 11.18 -13.58
N ARG A 187 7.35 12.27 -12.78
CA ARG A 187 8.26 13.42 -12.82
C ARG A 187 9.60 13.16 -12.11
N SER A 188 9.67 12.20 -11.20
CA SER A 188 10.82 11.92 -10.31
C SER A 188 11.17 10.43 -10.20
N ALA A 189 10.83 9.64 -11.23
CA ALA A 189 10.98 8.18 -11.22
C ALA A 189 12.42 7.70 -11.00
N ASN A 190 13.41 8.46 -11.48
CA ASN A 190 14.82 8.07 -11.39
C ASN A 190 15.47 8.37 -10.01
N ASP A 191 14.81 9.16 -9.17
CA ASP A 191 15.36 9.60 -7.90
C ASP A 191 14.90 8.75 -6.72
N TYR A 192 13.75 8.09 -6.85
CA TYR A 192 13.08 7.38 -5.76
C TYR A 192 12.51 6.04 -6.22
N VAL A 193 12.41 5.09 -5.28
CA VAL A 193 11.57 3.90 -5.43
C VAL A 193 10.13 4.28 -5.06
N TRP A 194 9.20 4.13 -5.99
CA TRP A 194 7.80 4.48 -5.81
C TRP A 194 6.93 3.26 -5.55
N VAL A 195 6.19 3.31 -4.45
CA VAL A 195 5.28 2.25 -4.00
C VAL A 195 3.88 2.83 -3.86
N ALA A 196 2.92 2.32 -4.64
CA ALA A 196 1.52 2.69 -4.52
C ALA A 196 0.81 1.73 -3.56
N ASN A 197 0.15 2.26 -2.54
CA ASN A 197 -0.72 1.49 -1.67
C ASN A 197 -2.20 1.85 -1.91
N HIS A 198 -3.15 1.10 -1.35
CA HIS A 198 -4.60 1.32 -1.48
C HIS A 198 -5.12 1.42 -2.92
N PRO A 199 -4.68 0.57 -3.88
CA PRO A 199 -5.01 0.72 -5.30
C PRO A 199 -6.53 0.66 -5.58
N TYR A 200 -7.29 -0.01 -4.73
CA TYR A 200 -8.74 -0.13 -4.87
C TYR A 200 -9.53 1.00 -4.21
N GLY A 201 -8.91 1.82 -3.35
CA GLY A 201 -9.52 3.01 -2.74
C GLY A 201 -10.73 2.76 -1.82
N GLY A 202 -11.05 1.50 -1.51
CA GLY A 202 -12.20 1.11 -0.67
C GLY A 202 -13.47 0.77 -1.45
N VAL A 203 -14.50 0.29 -0.73
CA VAL A 203 -15.71 -0.31 -1.32
C VAL A 203 -16.48 0.67 -2.21
N ALA A 204 -16.65 1.92 -1.79
CA ALA A 204 -17.39 2.93 -2.55
C ALA A 204 -16.72 3.24 -3.89
N ARG A 205 -15.38 3.43 -3.89
CA ARG A 205 -14.61 3.68 -5.12
C ARG A 205 -14.62 2.46 -6.06
N VAL A 206 -14.56 1.25 -5.52
CA VAL A 206 -14.72 0.01 -6.29
C VAL A 206 -16.07 -0.05 -7.00
N GLN A 207 -17.16 0.25 -6.30
CA GLN A 207 -18.50 0.28 -6.89
C GLN A 207 -18.62 1.33 -7.99
N ARG A 208 -18.19 2.57 -7.71
CA ARG A 208 -18.19 3.66 -8.68
C ARG A 208 -17.36 3.32 -9.94
N CYS A 209 -16.17 2.77 -9.77
CA CYS A 209 -15.34 2.35 -10.91
C CYS A 209 -16.07 1.31 -11.77
N ARG A 210 -16.68 0.30 -11.15
CA ARG A 210 -17.47 -0.71 -11.88
C ARG A 210 -18.65 -0.13 -12.63
N GLU A 211 -19.36 0.86 -12.06
CA GLU A 211 -20.46 1.56 -12.73
C GLU A 211 -19.98 2.30 -13.97
N ILE A 212 -18.87 3.04 -13.88
CA ILE A 212 -18.26 3.73 -15.01
C ILE A 212 -17.86 2.74 -16.11
N LEU A 213 -17.17 1.66 -15.76
CA LEU A 213 -16.73 0.66 -16.72
C LEU A 213 -17.92 -0.05 -17.40
N ARG A 214 -19.03 -0.31 -16.69
CA ARG A 214 -20.26 -0.82 -17.29
C ARG A 214 -20.91 0.17 -18.24
N ALA A 215 -20.91 1.46 -17.90
CA ALA A 215 -21.41 2.51 -18.78
C ALA A 215 -20.58 2.59 -20.06
N MET A 216 -19.24 2.51 -19.96
CA MET A 216 -18.35 2.44 -21.12
C MET A 216 -18.67 1.21 -22.00
N ALA A 217 -18.86 0.02 -21.41
CA ALA A 217 -19.21 -1.19 -22.13
C ALA A 217 -20.53 -1.06 -22.92
N GLY A 218 -21.50 -0.32 -22.37
CA GLY A 218 -22.80 -0.05 -23.00
C GLY A 218 -22.78 1.06 -24.07
N ASN A 219 -21.78 1.92 -24.08
CA ASN A 219 -21.72 3.07 -24.99
C ASN A 219 -21.10 2.71 -26.34
N ARG A 220 -21.88 2.86 -27.43
CA ARG A 220 -21.49 2.51 -28.81
C ARG A 220 -20.42 3.43 -29.42
N GLU A 221 -20.08 4.52 -28.79
CA GLU A 221 -18.98 5.41 -29.23
C GLU A 221 -17.61 4.79 -28.99
N TRP A 222 -17.52 3.82 -28.07
CA TRP A 222 -16.28 3.08 -27.82
C TRP A 222 -16.11 1.93 -28.82
N ASP A 223 -14.85 1.58 -29.08
CA ASP A 223 -14.48 0.45 -29.92
C ASP A 223 -15.17 -0.84 -29.46
N ALA A 224 -15.62 -1.66 -30.43
CA ALA A 224 -16.37 -2.88 -30.14
C ALA A 224 -15.57 -3.89 -29.32
N THR A 225 -14.27 -4.02 -29.60
CA THR A 225 -13.37 -4.92 -28.89
C THR A 225 -13.18 -4.47 -27.44
N LEU A 226 -13.00 -3.17 -27.22
CA LEU A 226 -12.88 -2.60 -25.85
C LEU A 226 -14.18 -2.84 -25.07
N ARG A 227 -15.35 -2.61 -25.68
CA ARG A 227 -16.64 -2.85 -25.03
C ARG A 227 -16.85 -4.32 -24.66
N GLU A 228 -16.47 -5.25 -25.52
CA GLU A 228 -16.53 -6.68 -25.25
C GLU A 228 -15.65 -7.06 -24.05
N LYS A 229 -14.40 -6.58 -24.01
CA LYS A 229 -13.48 -6.77 -22.87
C LYS A 229 -14.06 -6.19 -21.58
N LEU A 230 -14.66 -5.00 -21.63
CA LEU A 230 -15.29 -4.35 -20.47
C LEU A 230 -16.57 -5.03 -20.01
N GLY A 231 -17.30 -5.74 -20.88
CA GLY A 231 -18.49 -6.51 -20.53
C GLY A 231 -18.22 -7.64 -19.53
N ALA A 232 -16.96 -8.08 -19.40
CA ALA A 232 -16.54 -9.15 -18.50
C ALA A 232 -15.97 -8.63 -17.14
N VAL A 233 -16.30 -7.39 -16.74
CA VAL A 233 -15.70 -6.67 -15.58
C VAL A 233 -15.73 -7.43 -14.25
N GLU A 234 -16.51 -8.50 -14.10
CA GLU A 234 -16.65 -9.19 -12.81
C GLU A 234 -15.53 -10.20 -12.50
N ASN A 235 -14.80 -10.70 -13.48
CA ASN A 235 -13.92 -11.87 -13.36
C ASN A 235 -12.42 -11.57 -13.60
N GLY A 236 -11.80 -10.76 -12.78
CA GLY A 236 -10.36 -10.44 -12.89
C GLY A 236 -10.07 -9.27 -13.84
N VAL A 237 -10.98 -8.91 -14.72
CA VAL A 237 -10.91 -7.71 -15.57
C VAL A 237 -10.81 -6.45 -14.73
N PHE A 238 -11.51 -6.39 -13.60
CA PHE A 238 -11.45 -5.25 -12.69
C PHE A 238 -10.04 -5.05 -12.10
N ALA A 239 -9.38 -6.12 -11.65
CA ALA A 239 -8.01 -6.07 -11.15
C ALA A 239 -7.03 -5.64 -12.26
N ASP A 240 -7.22 -6.17 -13.48
CA ASP A 240 -6.43 -5.83 -14.66
C ASP A 240 -6.49 -4.31 -14.93
N ILE A 241 -7.69 -3.74 -15.01
CA ILE A 241 -7.86 -2.30 -15.23
C ILE A 241 -7.21 -1.49 -14.09
N VAL A 242 -7.57 -1.77 -12.84
CA VAL A 242 -7.09 -0.98 -11.70
C VAL A 242 -5.57 -0.98 -11.60
N LEU A 243 -4.94 -2.14 -11.72
CA LEU A 243 -3.49 -2.25 -11.58
C LEU A 243 -2.75 -1.64 -12.77
N ASN A 244 -3.25 -1.86 -14.00
CA ASN A 244 -2.59 -1.32 -15.18
C ASN A 244 -2.81 0.19 -15.37
N VAL A 245 -3.94 0.74 -14.93
CA VAL A 245 -4.12 2.22 -14.87
C VAL A 245 -3.10 2.86 -13.94
N ILE A 246 -2.74 2.21 -12.83
CA ILE A 246 -1.74 2.74 -11.89
C ILE A 246 -0.32 2.51 -12.40
N LEU A 247 0.00 1.30 -12.90
CA LEU A 247 1.37 0.91 -13.23
C LEU A 247 1.85 1.46 -14.58
N ARG A 248 1.00 1.45 -15.61
CA ARG A 248 1.44 1.83 -16.95
C ARG A 248 1.65 3.34 -17.06
N ASP A 249 2.76 3.72 -17.65
CA ASP A 249 3.13 5.12 -17.93
C ASP A 249 3.07 6.05 -16.70
N SER A 250 3.45 5.54 -15.52
CA SER A 250 3.27 6.24 -14.25
C SER A 250 4.55 6.48 -13.43
N GLY A 251 5.61 5.75 -13.69
CA GLY A 251 6.81 5.75 -12.83
C GLY A 251 6.63 5.00 -11.49
N ILE A 252 5.46 4.42 -11.21
CA ILE A 252 5.25 3.55 -10.05
C ILE A 252 5.97 2.22 -10.28
N HIS A 253 6.82 1.82 -9.34
CA HIS A 253 7.60 0.59 -9.41
C HIS A 253 6.86 -0.61 -8.81
N VAL A 254 6.07 -0.38 -7.76
CA VAL A 254 5.36 -1.42 -7.02
C VAL A 254 3.96 -0.96 -6.64
N VAL A 255 2.97 -1.83 -6.81
CA VAL A 255 1.63 -1.65 -6.27
C VAL A 255 1.39 -2.69 -5.18
N VAL A 256 0.91 -2.26 -4.02
CA VAL A 256 0.66 -3.11 -2.85
C VAL A 256 -0.85 -3.21 -2.57
N PRO A 257 -1.56 -4.15 -3.22
CA PRO A 257 -2.95 -4.46 -2.89
C PRO A 257 -3.03 -5.33 -1.63
N ALA A 258 -4.09 -5.17 -0.84
CA ALA A 258 -4.37 -6.07 0.27
C ALA A 258 -4.87 -7.42 -0.27
N MET A 259 -4.05 -8.46 -0.19
CA MET A 259 -4.32 -9.78 -0.74
C MET A 259 -4.46 -10.84 0.35
N MET A 260 -5.69 -11.13 0.79
CA MET A 260 -5.98 -12.13 1.82
C MET A 260 -6.52 -13.46 1.25
N ARG A 261 -7.01 -13.46 0.02
CA ARG A 261 -7.61 -14.61 -0.65
C ARG A 261 -6.76 -15.04 -1.84
N VAL A 262 -6.60 -16.34 -2.03
CA VAL A 262 -5.76 -16.92 -3.10
C VAL A 262 -6.26 -16.50 -4.48
N GLU A 263 -7.58 -16.48 -4.68
CA GLU A 263 -8.19 -16.04 -5.93
C GLU A 263 -7.89 -14.59 -6.28
N HIS A 264 -7.82 -13.69 -5.28
CA HIS A 264 -7.43 -12.28 -5.50
C HIS A 264 -5.93 -12.15 -5.80
N ILE A 265 -5.09 -12.97 -5.16
CA ILE A 265 -3.65 -12.99 -5.44
C ILE A 265 -3.41 -13.35 -6.90
N ARG A 266 -3.99 -14.46 -7.36
CA ARG A 266 -3.86 -14.93 -8.73
C ARG A 266 -4.41 -13.92 -9.75
N ALA A 267 -5.59 -13.35 -9.48
CA ALA A 267 -6.16 -12.32 -10.33
C ALA A 267 -5.27 -11.09 -10.47
N ASN A 268 -4.65 -10.64 -9.38
CA ASN A 268 -3.74 -9.49 -9.39
C ASN A 268 -2.43 -9.80 -10.12
N VAL A 269 -1.86 -10.98 -9.92
CA VAL A 269 -0.62 -11.39 -10.61
C VAL A 269 -0.89 -11.54 -12.11
N GLU A 270 -1.96 -12.22 -12.50
CA GLU A 270 -2.36 -12.40 -13.90
C GLU A 270 -2.63 -11.05 -14.58
N ALA A 271 -3.29 -10.13 -13.89
CA ALA A 271 -3.57 -8.77 -14.38
C ALA A 271 -2.30 -8.00 -14.77
N VAL A 272 -1.23 -8.17 -14.01
CA VAL A 272 0.04 -7.48 -14.27
C VAL A 272 0.89 -8.23 -15.30
N ALA A 273 0.91 -9.58 -15.24
CA ALA A 273 1.71 -10.40 -16.12
C ALA A 273 1.13 -10.47 -17.55
N ASN A 274 -0.20 -10.62 -17.67
CA ASN A 274 -0.91 -10.90 -18.90
C ASN A 274 -2.16 -10.02 -19.05
N SER A 275 -1.95 -8.68 -19.09
CA SER A 275 -3.08 -7.76 -19.26
C SER A 275 -3.84 -8.02 -20.56
N ARG A 276 -5.17 -8.05 -20.45
CA ARG A 276 -6.10 -8.16 -21.57
C ARG A 276 -6.22 -6.89 -22.41
N PHE A 277 -5.77 -5.76 -21.82
CA PHE A 277 -5.86 -4.44 -22.41
C PHE A 277 -4.49 -4.01 -22.94
N ASP A 278 -4.48 -3.42 -24.11
CA ASP A 278 -3.28 -2.77 -24.63
C ASP A 278 -3.05 -1.39 -23.98
N ALA A 279 -1.93 -0.75 -24.34
CA ALA A 279 -1.56 0.55 -23.75
C ALA A 279 -2.56 1.67 -24.12
N ARG A 280 -3.13 1.64 -25.33
CA ARG A 280 -4.11 2.63 -25.80
C ARG A 280 -5.44 2.48 -25.06
N GLU A 281 -5.92 1.26 -24.90
CA GLU A 281 -7.13 0.93 -24.16
C GLU A 281 -7.02 1.37 -22.70
N ILE A 282 -5.89 1.09 -22.03
CA ILE A 282 -5.64 1.54 -20.66
C ILE A 282 -5.59 3.07 -20.56
N ALA A 283 -4.96 3.75 -21.54
CA ALA A 283 -4.94 5.21 -21.55
C ALA A 283 -6.34 5.82 -21.72
N GLN A 284 -7.19 5.25 -22.57
CA GLN A 284 -8.58 5.67 -22.74
C GLN A 284 -9.40 5.46 -21.45
N ILE A 285 -9.29 4.28 -20.82
CA ILE A 285 -9.96 3.97 -19.55
C ILE A 285 -9.47 4.95 -18.47
N ARG A 286 -8.17 5.19 -18.36
CA ARG A 286 -7.59 6.15 -17.41
C ARG A 286 -8.21 7.54 -17.59
N GLN A 287 -8.28 8.06 -18.79
CA GLN A 287 -8.85 9.38 -19.07
C GLN A 287 -10.29 9.51 -18.59
N VAL A 288 -11.11 8.47 -18.80
CA VAL A 288 -12.51 8.45 -18.30
C VAL A 288 -12.57 8.43 -16.79
N LEU A 289 -11.76 7.61 -16.14
CA LEU A 289 -11.72 7.51 -14.68
C LEU A 289 -11.21 8.80 -14.02
N GLU A 290 -10.19 9.44 -14.59
CA GLU A 290 -9.69 10.74 -14.13
C GLU A 290 -10.74 11.84 -14.28
N SER A 291 -11.46 11.90 -15.40
CA SER A 291 -12.53 12.88 -15.60
C SER A 291 -13.74 12.69 -14.68
N ALA A 292 -13.93 11.48 -14.15
CA ALA A 292 -14.96 11.15 -13.19
C ALA A 292 -14.51 11.32 -11.71
N SER A 293 -13.28 11.79 -11.48
CA SER A 293 -12.77 12.11 -10.15
C SER A 293 -13.54 13.31 -9.58
N GLU A 294 -13.92 13.26 -8.30
CA GLU A 294 -14.49 14.43 -7.64
C GLU A 294 -13.40 15.49 -7.47
N PRO A 295 -13.73 16.80 -7.62
CA PRO A 295 -12.78 17.86 -7.27
C PRO A 295 -12.36 17.65 -5.80
N ARG A 296 -11.07 17.83 -5.50
CA ARG A 296 -10.58 17.76 -4.12
C ARG A 296 -11.35 18.77 -3.29
N GLU A 297 -11.91 18.34 -2.14
CA GLU A 297 -12.43 19.25 -1.14
C GLU A 297 -11.26 20.13 -0.64
N GLY A 298 -11.00 21.24 -1.28
CA GLY A 298 -9.88 22.12 -0.93
C GLY A 298 -9.60 23.24 -1.92
N ASP A 299 -10.02 23.13 -3.18
CA ASP A 299 -9.82 24.18 -4.18
C ASP A 299 -10.81 25.38 -4.08
N GLY A 300 -11.65 25.38 -3.08
CA GLY A 300 -12.71 26.38 -2.84
C GLY A 300 -12.36 27.48 -1.82
N ARG A 301 -11.09 27.79 -1.55
CA ARG A 301 -10.71 28.95 -0.71
C ARG A 301 -9.77 29.89 -1.43
N GLY A 302 -10.35 30.69 -2.32
CA GLY A 302 -9.62 31.77 -2.98
C GLY A 302 -10.58 32.65 -3.76
N GLY A 303 -11.38 33.49 -3.07
CA GLY A 303 -12.24 34.44 -3.73
C GLY A 303 -13.33 35.01 -2.82
N GLY A 304 -12.98 35.97 -1.97
CA GLY A 304 -13.92 36.76 -1.19
C GLY A 304 -13.19 37.70 -0.27
#